data_9e980c7f75e9dad175383a2d1a7d5db9
#
_entry.id   9e980c7f75e9dad175383a2d1a7d5db9
#
_cell.length_a   1.000
_cell.length_b   1.000
_cell.length_c   1.000
_cell.angle_alpha   90.00
_cell.angle_beta   90.00
_cell.angle_gamma   90.00
#
_symmetry.space_group_name_H-M   'P 1'
#
loop_
_entity.id
_entity.type
_entity.pdbx_description
1 polymer ?
#
loop_
_entity_poly.entity_id
_entity_poly.type
_entity_poly.pdbx_seq_one_letter_code
_entity_poly.pdbx_strand_id
1 'polypeptide(L)'
;DKVSYRLERDSGRFSIKNIFIVLDSILRRYEKSPFVPLRKLAIEKAEKWLLQHFEKSGGLGAIWPGLVNSVIAMKCLGYKDEHPAVKKTLHEIEKLEVRDKDTLHMQPCVSPVWDTPWSILALSESGLPHDHPALIKAGRWLLEKEVRSFGDWSLKNPVKEPSGWYFQHANEFY
;
A
#
# COMPACT_ATOMS: atom_id res chain seq x y z
N ASP A 1 8.28 -12.21 -27.17
CA ASP A 1 8.37 -13.61 -26.72
C ASP A 1 7.37 -13.86 -25.60
N LYS A 2 6.34 -14.65 -25.92
CA LYS A 2 5.36 -15.09 -24.90
C LYS A 2 6.07 -16.17 -24.06
N VAL A 3 6.58 -15.79 -22.90
CA VAL A 3 7.08 -16.74 -21.92
C VAL A 3 5.87 -17.55 -21.41
N SER A 4 5.73 -18.76 -21.91
CA SER A 4 4.72 -19.71 -21.43
C SER A 4 5.24 -20.38 -20.17
N TYR A 5 4.88 -19.88 -19.01
CA TYR A 5 5.11 -20.58 -17.75
C TYR A 5 4.19 -21.80 -17.69
N ARG A 6 4.71 -22.99 -18.03
CA ARG A 6 4.06 -24.24 -17.70
C ARG A 6 4.33 -24.55 -16.23
N LEU A 7 3.32 -24.42 -15.40
CA LEU A 7 3.39 -24.88 -14.03
C LEU A 7 3.50 -26.42 -14.03
N GLU A 8 4.60 -26.97 -13.51
CA GLU A 8 4.79 -28.41 -13.38
C GLU A 8 3.78 -28.99 -12.39
N ARG A 9 3.12 -30.07 -12.83
CA ARG A 9 2.20 -30.80 -11.98
C ARG A 9 2.99 -31.68 -11.00
N ASP A 10 2.45 -31.82 -9.82
CA ASP A 10 2.94 -32.78 -8.83
C ASP A 10 2.55 -34.20 -9.22
N SER A 11 3.36 -35.20 -8.84
CA SER A 11 3.12 -36.62 -9.15
C SER A 11 1.88 -37.19 -8.48
N GLY A 12 1.44 -36.60 -7.38
CA GLY A 12 0.21 -36.97 -6.67
C GLY A 12 -1.05 -36.48 -7.37
N ARG A 13 -1.96 -37.40 -7.75
CA ARG A 13 -3.21 -37.08 -8.49
C ARG A 13 -4.12 -36.08 -7.74
N PHE A 14 -4.08 -36.05 -6.42
CA PHE A 14 -4.86 -35.19 -5.51
C PHE A 14 -3.98 -34.18 -4.74
N SER A 15 -2.84 -33.80 -5.27
CA SER A 15 -2.02 -32.75 -4.65
C SER A 15 -2.76 -31.41 -4.67
N ILE A 16 -2.67 -30.67 -3.56
CA ILE A 16 -3.21 -29.29 -3.44
C ILE A 16 -2.70 -28.41 -4.57
N LYS A 17 -1.43 -28.56 -4.95
CA LYS A 17 -0.80 -27.86 -6.08
C LYS A 17 -1.56 -28.13 -7.39
N ASN A 18 -1.91 -29.38 -7.66
CA ASN A 18 -2.63 -29.74 -8.87
C ASN A 18 -4.07 -29.16 -8.89
N ILE A 19 -4.72 -29.05 -7.73
CA ILE A 19 -6.03 -28.39 -7.60
C ILE A 19 -5.90 -26.91 -7.98
N PHE A 20 -4.89 -26.20 -7.47
CA PHE A 20 -4.66 -24.80 -7.82
C PHE A 20 -4.31 -24.63 -9.31
N ILE A 21 -3.57 -25.53 -9.92
CA ILE A 21 -3.27 -25.49 -11.37
C ILE A 21 -4.55 -25.62 -12.20
N VAL A 22 -5.48 -26.48 -11.79
CA VAL A 22 -6.79 -26.63 -12.46
C VAL A 22 -7.61 -25.36 -12.27
N LEU A 23 -7.70 -24.82 -11.05
CA LEU A 23 -8.39 -23.55 -10.76
C LEU A 23 -7.81 -22.39 -11.56
N ASP A 24 -6.49 -22.25 -11.63
CA ASP A 24 -5.80 -21.25 -12.44
C ASP A 24 -6.19 -21.37 -13.92
N SER A 25 -6.24 -22.59 -14.44
CA SER A 25 -6.64 -22.85 -15.83
C SER A 25 -8.10 -22.45 -16.11
N ILE A 26 -9.00 -22.67 -15.16
CA ILE A 26 -10.42 -22.26 -15.23
C ILE A 26 -10.50 -20.72 -15.18
N LEU A 27 -9.81 -20.08 -14.23
CA LEU A 27 -9.79 -18.63 -14.08
C LEU A 27 -9.22 -17.94 -15.32
N ARG A 28 -8.12 -18.43 -15.87
CA ARG A 28 -7.54 -17.91 -17.14
C ARG A 28 -8.50 -18.01 -18.32
N ARG A 29 -9.31 -19.09 -18.36
CA ARG A 29 -10.32 -19.25 -19.41
C ARG A 29 -11.49 -18.28 -19.20
N TYR A 30 -11.91 -18.08 -17.96
CA TYR A 30 -12.89 -17.07 -17.56
C TYR A 30 -12.43 -15.66 -17.91
N GLU A 31 -11.19 -15.28 -17.58
CA GLU A 31 -10.62 -13.97 -17.89
C GLU A 31 -10.58 -13.66 -19.39
N LYS A 32 -10.34 -14.68 -20.22
CA LYS A 32 -10.34 -14.56 -21.68
C LYS A 32 -11.74 -14.52 -22.31
N SER A 33 -12.75 -14.83 -21.53
CA SER A 33 -14.14 -14.80 -22.01
C SER A 33 -14.59 -13.36 -22.25
N PRO A 34 -15.22 -13.05 -23.38
CA PRO A 34 -15.84 -11.73 -23.61
C PRO A 34 -17.05 -11.50 -22.69
N PHE A 35 -17.62 -12.55 -22.14
CA PHE A 35 -18.77 -12.49 -21.25
C PHE A 35 -18.35 -12.63 -19.79
N VAL A 36 -18.06 -11.49 -19.16
CA VAL A 36 -17.76 -11.41 -17.72
C VAL A 36 -18.75 -10.41 -17.08
N PRO A 37 -19.98 -10.83 -16.79
CA PRO A 37 -21.07 -9.93 -16.42
C PRO A 37 -20.80 -9.10 -15.17
N LEU A 38 -19.99 -9.63 -14.24
CA LEU A 38 -19.66 -8.93 -13.00
C LEU A 38 -18.41 -8.04 -13.12
N ARG A 39 -17.64 -8.12 -14.22
CA ARG A 39 -16.38 -7.41 -14.36
C ARG A 39 -16.58 -5.89 -14.35
N LYS A 40 -17.57 -5.39 -15.09
CA LYS A 40 -17.87 -3.96 -15.14
C LYS A 40 -18.22 -3.43 -13.75
N LEU A 41 -19.12 -4.12 -13.04
CA LEU A 41 -19.50 -3.74 -11.67
C LEU A 41 -18.30 -3.79 -10.70
N ALA A 42 -17.42 -4.79 -10.83
CA ALA A 42 -16.23 -4.91 -10.01
C ALA A 42 -15.25 -3.76 -10.26
N ILE A 43 -15.04 -3.38 -11.53
CA ILE A 43 -14.20 -2.24 -11.91
C ILE A 43 -14.77 -0.94 -11.36
N GLU A 44 -16.07 -0.68 -11.53
CA GLU A 44 -16.73 0.52 -11.02
C GLU A 44 -16.61 0.64 -9.49
N LYS A 45 -16.76 -0.47 -8.77
CA LYS A 45 -16.58 -0.49 -7.32
C LYS A 45 -15.12 -0.25 -6.91
N ALA A 46 -14.18 -0.87 -7.60
CA ALA A 46 -12.76 -0.70 -7.35
C ALA A 46 -12.30 0.74 -7.64
N GLU A 47 -12.75 1.33 -8.74
CA GLU A 47 -12.52 2.73 -9.10
C GLU A 47 -13.05 3.69 -8.03
N LYS A 48 -14.31 3.50 -7.62
CA LYS A 48 -14.91 4.30 -6.55
C LYS A 48 -14.12 4.20 -5.25
N TRP A 49 -13.75 3.00 -4.85
CA TRP A 49 -12.95 2.77 -3.65
C TRP A 49 -11.58 3.45 -3.75
N LEU A 50 -10.89 3.28 -4.87
CA LEU A 50 -9.61 3.92 -5.14
C LEU A 50 -9.70 5.44 -4.97
N LEU A 51 -10.67 6.11 -5.63
CA LEU A 51 -10.83 7.56 -5.57
C LEU A 51 -11.17 8.06 -4.17
N GLN A 52 -12.02 7.34 -3.44
CA GLN A 52 -12.38 7.71 -2.06
C GLN A 52 -11.18 7.70 -1.11
N HIS A 53 -10.23 6.77 -1.32
CA HIS A 53 -9.05 6.63 -0.49
C HIS A 53 -7.90 7.57 -0.89
N PHE A 54 -8.01 8.21 -2.04
CA PHE A 54 -7.05 9.24 -2.44
C PHE A 54 -7.23 10.58 -1.73
N GLU A 55 -8.44 10.93 -1.35
CA GLU A 55 -8.74 12.27 -0.84
C GLU A 55 -8.14 12.53 0.54
N LYS A 56 -8.06 11.49 1.37
CA LYS A 56 -7.69 11.58 2.79
C LYS A 56 -6.27 11.11 3.12
N SER A 57 -5.49 10.69 2.14
CA SER A 57 -4.16 10.14 2.37
C SER A 57 -3.11 10.78 1.47
N GLY A 58 -1.84 10.49 1.73
CA GLY A 58 -0.72 10.77 0.82
C GLY A 58 -0.71 9.86 -0.42
N GLY A 59 -1.89 9.53 -0.96
CA GLY A 59 -2.09 8.56 -2.02
C GLY A 59 -2.29 7.13 -1.49
N LEU A 60 -2.54 6.18 -2.37
CA LEU A 60 -2.91 4.82 -2.00
C LEU A 60 -1.79 4.11 -1.23
N GLY A 61 -2.00 3.93 0.08
CA GLY A 61 -1.04 3.30 0.97
C GLY A 61 0.20 4.13 1.28
N ALA A 62 0.35 5.33 0.71
CA ALA A 62 1.51 6.20 0.85
C ALA A 62 2.86 5.50 0.54
N ILE A 63 2.82 4.47 -0.32
CA ILE A 63 3.97 3.68 -0.76
C ILE A 63 4.06 3.66 -2.29
N TRP A 64 5.28 3.59 -2.79
CA TRP A 64 5.56 3.64 -4.23
C TRP A 64 4.74 2.61 -5.06
N PRO A 65 4.67 1.31 -4.70
CA PRO A 65 3.88 0.35 -5.48
C PRO A 65 2.40 0.69 -5.54
N GLY A 66 1.82 1.15 -4.43
CA GLY A 66 0.41 1.57 -4.38
C GLY A 66 0.14 2.77 -5.28
N LEU A 67 1.00 3.77 -5.22
CA LEU A 67 0.90 4.99 -6.03
C LEU A 67 1.03 4.68 -7.53
N VAL A 68 2.07 3.95 -7.94
CA VAL A 68 2.30 3.62 -9.35
C VAL A 68 1.18 2.76 -9.93
N ASN A 69 0.75 1.72 -9.21
CA ASN A 69 -0.36 0.88 -9.66
C ASN A 69 -1.67 1.67 -9.76
N SER A 70 -1.87 2.67 -8.91
CA SER A 70 -3.03 3.57 -9.00
C SER A 70 -3.00 4.41 -10.26
N VAL A 71 -1.84 4.97 -10.64
CA VAL A 71 -1.70 5.70 -11.91
C VAL A 71 -1.98 4.77 -13.08
N ILE A 72 -1.41 3.57 -13.10
CA ILE A 72 -1.64 2.58 -14.14
C ILE A 72 -3.12 2.24 -14.25
N ALA A 73 -3.80 1.98 -13.13
CA ALA A 73 -5.23 1.68 -13.11
C ALA A 73 -6.07 2.84 -13.68
N MET A 74 -5.81 4.07 -13.23
CA MET A 74 -6.50 5.26 -13.74
C MET A 74 -6.25 5.45 -15.24
N LYS A 75 -5.04 5.26 -15.73
CA LYS A 75 -4.74 5.35 -17.18
C LYS A 75 -5.47 4.27 -17.98
N CYS A 76 -5.54 3.04 -17.46
CA CYS A 76 -6.33 1.95 -18.08
C CYS A 76 -7.85 2.25 -18.11
N LEU A 77 -8.35 3.01 -17.14
CA LEU A 77 -9.74 3.49 -17.09
C LEU A 77 -10.00 4.71 -17.98
N GLY A 78 -8.97 5.25 -18.65
CA GLY A 78 -9.08 6.39 -19.58
C GLY A 78 -8.91 7.77 -18.94
N TYR A 79 -8.44 7.85 -17.71
CA TYR A 79 -8.14 9.12 -17.07
C TYR A 79 -7.00 9.85 -17.80
N LYS A 80 -7.20 11.13 -18.07
CA LYS A 80 -6.18 12.00 -18.67
C LYS A 80 -5.16 12.45 -17.63
N ASP A 81 -3.99 12.91 -18.10
CA ASP A 81 -2.92 13.39 -17.20
C ASP A 81 -3.33 14.62 -16.39
N GLU A 82 -4.25 15.42 -16.91
CA GLU A 82 -4.77 16.62 -16.27
C GLU A 82 -5.75 16.32 -15.12
N HIS A 83 -6.22 15.09 -15.02
CA HIS A 83 -7.18 14.72 -13.97
C HIS A 83 -6.59 14.93 -12.57
N PRO A 84 -7.33 15.56 -11.64
CA PRO A 84 -6.79 15.91 -10.31
C PRO A 84 -6.21 14.71 -9.54
N ALA A 85 -6.85 13.54 -9.59
CA ALA A 85 -6.37 12.33 -8.93
C ALA A 85 -5.05 11.83 -9.53
N VAL A 86 -4.88 11.90 -10.87
CA VAL A 86 -3.63 11.51 -11.54
C VAL A 86 -2.51 12.47 -11.15
N LYS A 87 -2.74 13.79 -11.24
CA LYS A 87 -1.76 14.80 -10.84
C LYS A 87 -1.35 14.65 -9.38
N LYS A 88 -2.31 14.48 -8.48
CA LYS A 88 -2.02 14.28 -7.05
C LYS A 88 -1.15 13.04 -6.85
N THR A 89 -1.47 11.93 -7.49
CA THR A 89 -0.69 10.68 -7.35
C THR A 89 0.73 10.84 -7.88
N LEU A 90 0.90 11.46 -9.06
CA LEU A 90 2.22 11.73 -9.62
C LEU A 90 3.05 12.62 -8.68
N HIS A 91 2.43 13.65 -8.09
CA HIS A 91 3.10 14.49 -7.11
C HIS A 91 3.53 13.73 -5.85
N GLU A 92 2.71 12.79 -5.35
CA GLU A 92 3.10 11.93 -4.22
C GLU A 92 4.24 10.97 -4.59
N ILE A 93 4.30 10.48 -5.84
CA ILE A 93 5.42 9.69 -6.35
C ILE A 93 6.71 10.53 -6.38
N GLU A 94 6.64 11.78 -6.88
CA GLU A 94 7.78 12.69 -6.92
C GLU A 94 8.37 12.97 -5.54
N LYS A 95 7.57 12.99 -4.48
CA LYS A 95 8.07 13.15 -3.09
C LYS A 95 8.93 11.98 -2.61
N LEU A 96 8.83 10.83 -3.25
CA LEU A 96 9.66 9.65 -2.95
C LEU A 96 10.99 9.67 -3.71
N GLU A 97 11.20 10.64 -4.61
CA GLU A 97 12.45 10.80 -5.32
C GLU A 97 13.52 11.41 -4.41
N VAL A 98 14.68 10.77 -4.35
CA VAL A 98 15.87 11.34 -3.73
C VAL A 98 16.85 11.68 -4.84
N ARG A 99 17.09 12.98 -5.00
CA ARG A 99 17.99 13.52 -6.02
C ARG A 99 19.26 14.02 -5.34
N ASP A 100 20.40 13.53 -5.78
CA ASP A 100 21.72 14.01 -5.38
C ASP A 100 22.57 14.21 -6.63
N LYS A 101 22.92 15.50 -6.93
CA LYS A 101 23.71 15.91 -8.10
C LYS A 101 23.34 15.14 -9.37
N ASP A 102 24.07 14.06 -9.66
CA ASP A 102 23.95 13.26 -10.88
C ASP A 102 23.20 11.95 -10.67
N THR A 103 22.66 11.71 -9.47
CA THR A 103 21.95 10.47 -9.14
C THR A 103 20.50 10.72 -8.77
N LEU A 104 19.65 9.82 -9.19
CA LEU A 104 18.24 9.75 -8.81
C LEU A 104 17.94 8.35 -8.31
N HIS A 105 17.33 8.23 -7.14
CA HIS A 105 16.76 6.97 -6.70
C HIS A 105 15.37 7.19 -6.10
N MET A 106 14.56 6.14 -6.14
CA MET A 106 13.22 6.16 -5.58
C MET A 106 13.22 5.45 -4.24
N GLN A 107 12.72 6.12 -3.22
CA GLN A 107 12.38 5.48 -1.96
C GLN A 107 11.08 4.70 -2.12
N PRO A 108 10.96 3.48 -1.56
CA PRO A 108 9.70 2.74 -1.62
C PRO A 108 8.61 3.37 -0.76
N CYS A 109 9.00 4.08 0.30
CA CYS A 109 8.11 4.74 1.25
C CYS A 109 8.93 5.62 2.19
N VAL A 110 8.23 6.41 2.99
CA VAL A 110 8.76 7.12 4.16
C VAL A 110 8.06 6.54 5.38
N SER A 111 8.82 6.14 6.40
CA SER A 111 8.31 5.41 7.57
C SER A 111 8.54 6.15 8.92
N PRO A 112 8.15 7.43 9.03
CA PRO A 112 8.52 8.22 10.20
C PRO A 112 7.96 7.66 11.51
N VAL A 113 6.81 6.99 11.47
CA VAL A 113 6.19 6.39 12.66
C VAL A 113 6.94 5.15 13.13
N TRP A 114 7.52 4.40 12.20
CA TRP A 114 8.34 3.23 12.52
C TRP A 114 9.79 3.59 12.82
N ASP A 115 10.35 4.54 12.10
CA ASP A 115 11.75 4.95 12.26
C ASP A 115 11.99 5.69 13.58
N THR A 116 10.99 6.44 14.06
CA THR A 116 11.11 7.21 15.30
C THR A 116 11.35 6.34 16.54
N PRO A 117 10.57 5.27 16.83
CA PRO A 117 10.83 4.41 17.99
C PRO A 117 12.16 3.66 17.87
N TRP A 118 12.54 3.22 16.67
CA TRP A 118 13.86 2.61 16.45
C TRP A 118 15.00 3.59 16.73
N SER A 119 14.85 4.85 16.32
CA SER A 119 15.81 5.91 16.57
C SER A 119 15.90 6.22 18.07
N ILE A 120 14.77 6.31 18.77
CA ILE A 120 14.73 6.49 20.22
C ILE A 120 15.50 5.36 20.92
N LEU A 121 15.21 4.11 20.56
CA LEU A 121 15.85 2.94 21.14
C LEU A 121 17.36 2.96 20.89
N ALA A 122 17.79 3.15 19.64
CA ALA A 122 19.19 3.19 19.26
C ALA A 122 19.97 4.28 20.00
N LEU A 123 19.40 5.48 20.12
CA LEU A 123 20.03 6.60 20.82
C LEU A 123 20.10 6.34 22.34
N SER A 124 19.08 5.76 22.93
CA SER A 124 19.07 5.39 24.35
C SER A 124 20.12 4.31 24.66
N GLU A 125 20.19 3.27 23.84
CA GLU A 125 21.18 2.20 23.98
C GLU A 125 22.62 2.68 23.74
N SER A 126 22.81 3.73 22.95
CA SER A 126 24.14 4.37 22.75
C SER A 126 24.54 5.31 23.88
N GLY A 127 23.74 5.41 24.94
CA GLY A 127 24.08 6.18 26.15
C GLY A 127 23.51 7.59 26.19
N LEU A 128 22.62 7.95 25.28
CA LEU A 128 21.93 9.24 25.38
C LEU A 128 20.99 9.24 26.60
N PRO A 129 21.03 10.23 27.49
CA PRO A 129 20.16 10.28 28.65
C PRO A 129 18.67 10.21 28.28
N HIS A 130 17.86 9.47 29.02
CA HIS A 130 16.43 9.29 28.74
C HIS A 130 15.62 10.59 28.81
N ASP A 131 16.11 11.59 29.53
CA ASP A 131 15.53 12.93 29.63
C ASP A 131 16.04 13.90 28.55
N HIS A 132 16.86 13.42 27.63
CA HIS A 132 17.36 14.25 26.52
C HIS A 132 16.20 14.86 25.72
N PRO A 133 16.22 16.18 25.44
CA PRO A 133 15.10 16.87 24.78
C PRO A 133 14.65 16.26 23.45
N ALA A 134 15.59 15.70 22.67
CA ALA A 134 15.26 15.04 21.40
C ALA A 134 14.42 13.77 21.62
N LEU A 135 14.74 12.95 22.63
CA LEU A 135 13.99 11.74 22.96
C LEU A 135 12.58 12.07 23.48
N ILE A 136 12.48 13.07 24.35
CA ILE A 136 11.19 13.56 24.85
C ILE A 136 10.32 14.08 23.71
N LYS A 137 10.89 14.87 22.79
CA LYS A 137 10.17 15.39 21.61
C LYS A 137 9.68 14.25 20.70
N ALA A 138 10.53 13.28 20.42
CA ALA A 138 10.20 12.13 19.58
C ALA A 138 9.10 11.27 20.22
N GLY A 139 9.18 11.01 21.53
CA GLY A 139 8.16 10.28 22.25
C GLY A 139 6.79 10.99 22.24
N ARG A 140 6.77 12.30 22.48
CA ARG A 140 5.54 13.10 22.39
C ARG A 140 4.94 13.05 20.98
N TRP A 141 5.76 13.19 19.95
CA TRP A 141 5.33 13.09 18.57
C TRP A 141 4.70 11.72 18.26
N LEU A 142 5.28 10.62 18.76
CA LEU A 142 4.69 9.29 18.60
C LEU A 142 3.33 9.19 19.27
N LEU A 143 3.17 9.69 20.49
CA LEU A 143 1.89 9.68 21.20
C LEU A 143 0.81 10.47 20.44
N GLU A 144 1.17 11.58 19.78
CA GLU A 144 0.28 12.35 18.93
C GLU A 144 -0.15 11.59 17.65
N LYS A 145 0.63 10.56 17.25
CA LYS A 145 0.34 9.72 16.06
C LYS A 145 -0.39 8.42 16.40
N GLU A 146 -0.77 8.21 17.65
CA GLU A 146 -1.59 7.08 18.01
C GLU A 146 -2.95 7.11 17.29
N VAL A 147 -3.30 5.99 16.66
CA VAL A 147 -4.60 5.81 16.02
C VAL A 147 -5.66 5.59 17.07
N ARG A 148 -6.60 6.53 17.17
CA ARG A 148 -7.73 6.49 18.11
C ARG A 148 -9.09 6.52 17.40
N SER A 149 -9.09 6.27 16.09
CA SER A 149 -10.30 6.23 15.27
C SER A 149 -10.56 4.85 14.71
N PHE A 150 -11.81 4.53 14.46
CA PHE A 150 -12.18 3.34 13.72
C PHE A 150 -11.94 3.55 12.22
N GLY A 151 -11.39 2.55 11.57
CA GLY A 151 -11.13 2.51 10.13
C GLY A 151 -11.50 1.16 9.55
N ASP A 152 -11.03 0.86 8.34
CA ASP A 152 -11.32 -0.39 7.63
C ASP A 152 -10.86 -1.63 8.40
N TRP A 153 -9.82 -1.51 9.22
CA TRP A 153 -9.34 -2.57 10.10
C TRP A 153 -10.41 -3.08 11.08
N SER A 154 -11.34 -2.22 11.51
CA SER A 154 -12.37 -2.55 12.49
C SER A 154 -13.48 -3.45 11.94
N LEU A 155 -13.63 -3.53 10.62
CA LEU A 155 -14.68 -4.34 9.96
C LEU A 155 -14.54 -5.83 10.24
N LYS A 156 -13.32 -6.32 10.47
CA LYS A 156 -13.03 -7.73 10.71
C LYS A 156 -12.31 -8.00 12.02
N ASN A 157 -12.01 -6.95 12.79
CA ASN A 157 -11.31 -7.07 14.06
C ASN A 157 -12.27 -6.78 15.21
N PRO A 158 -12.45 -7.70 16.16
CA PRO A 158 -13.35 -7.53 17.31
C PRO A 158 -12.81 -6.58 18.39
N VAL A 159 -11.67 -5.92 18.19
CA VAL A 159 -11.12 -4.96 19.14
C VAL A 159 -12.09 -3.80 19.32
N LYS A 160 -12.43 -3.53 20.58
CA LYS A 160 -13.45 -2.55 20.95
C LYS A 160 -12.94 -1.11 20.97
N GLU A 161 -11.65 -0.93 21.24
CA GLU A 161 -11.02 0.38 21.37
C GLU A 161 -9.85 0.49 20.41
N PRO A 162 -9.82 1.52 19.56
CA PRO A 162 -8.71 1.77 18.68
C PRO A 162 -7.49 2.21 19.47
N SER A 163 -6.36 1.54 19.30
CA SER A 163 -5.06 1.93 19.81
C SER A 163 -3.97 1.28 18.99
N GLY A 164 -2.98 2.03 18.61
CA GLY A 164 -1.83 1.54 17.84
C GLY A 164 -1.22 2.59 16.94
N TRP A 165 -0.23 2.17 16.19
CA TRP A 165 0.49 3.03 15.27
C TRP A 165 0.60 2.36 13.93
N TYR A 166 0.32 3.11 12.89
CA TYR A 166 0.49 2.67 11.52
C TYR A 166 1.86 3.04 10.97
N PHE A 167 2.21 2.41 9.88
CA PHE A 167 3.49 2.54 9.24
C PHE A 167 3.82 4.01 8.84
N GLN A 168 2.85 4.70 8.26
CA GLN A 168 3.00 6.03 7.70
C GLN A 168 1.79 6.89 8.08
N HIS A 169 2.02 8.01 8.75
CA HIS A 169 0.98 8.86 9.32
C HIS A 169 0.08 9.58 8.29
N ALA A 170 0.46 9.61 7.03
CA ALA A 170 -0.36 10.14 5.95
C ALA A 170 -1.27 9.06 5.31
N ASN A 171 -1.27 7.86 5.86
CA ASN A 171 -2.09 6.77 5.39
C ASN A 171 -3.33 6.63 6.28
N GLU A 172 -4.51 6.93 5.75
CA GLU A 172 -5.78 6.90 6.48
C GLU A 172 -6.62 5.62 6.21
N PHE A 173 -5.98 4.57 5.76
CA PHE A 173 -6.62 3.31 5.45
C PHE A 173 -6.58 2.30 6.56
N TYR A 174 -6.90 2.52 7.69
CA TYR A 174 -6.81 1.47 8.69
C TYR A 174 -8.15 1.12 9.28
#